data_d82ac28892fbf1f40bf2282b991ec823
#
_entry.id   d82ac28892fbf1f40bf2282b991ec823
#
_cell.length_a   1.000
_cell.length_b   1.000
_cell.length_c   1.000
_cell.angle_alpha   90.00
_cell.angle_beta   90.00
_cell.angle_gamma   90.00
#
_symmetry.space_group_name_H-M   'P 1'
#
loop_
_entity.id
_entity.type
_entity.pdbx_description
1 polymer ?
#
loop_
_entity_poly.entity_id
_entity_poly.type
_entity_poly.pdbx_seq_one_letter_code
_entity_poly.pdbx_strand_id
1 'polypeptide(L)'
;MNYNDLTMFASRKRIILDRGPSWPDYKAAEPFVIRYYPLFRRRPKWFPFNIFIHKLLKSDLGDLHDHYWSYITIILKGGYWETTEKGTFWRKPGYIGFRRYNSRHSLKIPEQKCAWTLLFVGPKREAKLHSKYSNNP
;
A
#
# COMPACT_ATOMS: atom_id res chain seq x y z
N MET A 1 10.97 8.63 -27.79
CA MET A 1 10.79 8.13 -26.42
C MET A 1 12.14 8.10 -25.75
N ASN A 2 12.28 8.79 -24.62
CA ASN A 2 13.54 8.79 -23.90
C ASN A 2 13.60 7.58 -22.94
N TYR A 3 14.75 7.40 -22.30
CA TYR A 3 14.97 6.31 -21.37
C TYR A 3 13.94 6.31 -20.22
N ASN A 4 13.59 7.49 -19.73
CA ASN A 4 12.63 7.62 -18.64
C ASN A 4 11.22 7.13 -19.05
N ASP A 5 10.84 7.37 -20.30
CA ASP A 5 9.55 6.93 -20.81
C ASP A 5 9.50 5.40 -20.92
N LEU A 6 10.59 4.79 -21.37
CA LEU A 6 10.70 3.33 -21.42
C LEU A 6 10.64 2.73 -20.01
N THR A 7 11.36 3.32 -19.07
CA THR A 7 11.32 2.84 -17.69
C THR A 7 9.96 3.08 -17.04
N MET A 8 9.26 4.13 -17.44
CA MET A 8 7.90 4.39 -16.95
C MET A 8 6.95 3.25 -17.34
N PHE A 9 6.99 2.75 -18.58
CA PHE A 9 6.18 1.61 -18.99
C PHE A 9 6.65 0.31 -18.33
N ALA A 10 7.96 0.06 -18.32
CA ALA A 10 8.51 -1.12 -17.67
C ALA A 10 8.26 -1.13 -16.16
N SER A 11 8.14 0.06 -15.54
CA SER A 11 7.99 0.24 -14.10
C SER A 11 6.55 0.53 -13.67
N ARG A 12 5.54 0.10 -14.41
CA ARG A 12 4.16 0.17 -13.96
C ARG A 12 3.86 -0.78 -12.80
N LYS A 13 4.87 -1.48 -12.36
CA LYS A 13 4.84 -2.38 -11.22
C LYS A 13 5.99 -2.04 -10.29
N ARG A 14 5.72 -2.04 -8.99
CA ARG A 14 6.73 -1.88 -7.95
C ARG A 14 6.52 -2.95 -6.90
N ILE A 15 7.61 -3.62 -6.49
CA ILE A 15 7.60 -4.57 -5.39
C ILE A 15 8.00 -3.82 -4.12
N ILE A 16 7.12 -3.82 -3.13
CA ILE A 16 7.37 -3.18 -1.84
C ILE A 16 7.74 -4.29 -0.85
N LEU A 17 8.89 -4.12 -0.21
CA LEU A 17 9.39 -5.07 0.76
C LEU A 17 8.79 -4.81 2.14
N ASP A 18 8.77 -5.84 2.97
CA ASP A 18 8.21 -5.76 4.31
C ASP A 18 9.13 -5.05 5.31
N ARG A 19 10.37 -4.76 4.91
CA ARG A 19 11.35 -4.04 5.73
C ARG A 19 12.07 -3.01 4.88
N GLY A 20 12.25 -1.82 5.45
CA GLY A 20 13.02 -0.77 4.79
C GLY A 20 14.51 -0.84 5.13
N PRO A 21 15.35 -0.05 4.44
CA PRO A 21 16.81 -0.05 4.65
C PRO A 21 17.24 0.31 6.07
N SER A 22 16.39 0.98 6.84
CA SER A 22 16.68 1.35 8.23
C SER A 22 16.59 0.18 9.22
N TRP A 23 16.08 -0.96 8.79
CA TRP A 23 15.90 -2.12 9.65
C TRP A 23 17.21 -2.91 9.77
N PRO A 24 17.56 -3.40 10.98
CA PRO A 24 18.78 -4.18 11.17
C PRO A 24 18.83 -5.45 10.30
N ASP A 25 17.70 -6.07 10.03
CA ASP A 25 17.59 -7.30 9.26
C ASP A 25 17.06 -7.06 7.84
N TYR A 26 17.33 -5.87 7.27
CA TYR A 26 16.87 -5.51 5.93
C TYR A 26 17.24 -6.55 4.86
N LYS A 27 18.37 -7.21 4.99
CA LYS A 27 18.80 -8.24 4.04
C LYS A 27 17.84 -9.44 3.99
N ALA A 28 17.04 -9.66 5.03
CA ALA A 28 16.03 -10.71 5.09
C ALA A 28 14.65 -10.22 4.62
N ALA A 29 14.55 -9.00 4.09
CA ALA A 29 13.29 -8.44 3.63
C ALA A 29 12.68 -9.27 2.50
N GLU A 30 11.37 -9.46 2.56
CA GLU A 30 10.60 -10.22 1.58
C GLU A 30 9.56 -9.34 0.91
N PRO A 31 9.13 -9.67 -0.33
CA PRO A 31 8.04 -8.94 -0.97
C PRO A 31 6.77 -8.95 -0.11
N PHE A 32 6.22 -7.77 0.10
CA PHE A 32 5.03 -7.56 0.92
C PHE A 32 3.82 -7.19 0.06
N VAL A 33 3.99 -6.24 -0.86
CA VAL A 33 2.95 -5.76 -1.76
C VAL A 33 3.56 -5.57 -3.14
N ILE A 34 2.82 -5.97 -4.17
CA ILE A 34 3.11 -5.55 -5.53
C ILE A 34 2.13 -4.43 -5.87
N ARG A 35 2.66 -3.26 -6.17
CA ARG A 35 1.86 -2.10 -6.58
C ARG A 35 1.90 -1.95 -8.08
N TYR A 36 0.71 -1.87 -8.68
CA TYR A 36 0.56 -1.56 -10.09
C TYR A 36 0.03 -0.14 -10.24
N TYR A 37 0.48 0.55 -11.28
CA TYR A 37 0.16 1.96 -11.53
C TYR A 37 -0.67 2.08 -12.82
N PRO A 38 -2.00 1.93 -12.75
CA PRO A 38 -2.83 2.06 -13.96
C PRO A 38 -2.92 3.48 -14.49
N LEU A 39 -2.68 4.49 -13.65
CA LEU A 39 -2.77 5.88 -14.05
C LEU A 39 -1.37 6.52 -14.12
N PHE A 40 -0.74 6.83 -12.99
CA PHE A 40 0.56 7.48 -12.95
C PHE A 40 1.56 6.63 -12.18
N ARG A 41 2.73 6.38 -12.77
CA ARG A 41 3.88 5.87 -12.03
C ARG A 41 4.44 6.95 -11.10
N ARG A 42 4.48 8.19 -11.62
CA ARG A 42 4.85 9.38 -10.86
C ARG A 42 3.79 10.43 -11.12
N ARG A 43 2.94 10.65 -10.13
CA ARG A 43 1.86 11.62 -10.24
C ARG A 43 2.42 13.04 -10.38
N PRO A 44 1.93 13.82 -11.37
CA PRO A 44 2.26 15.26 -11.42
C PRO A 44 1.78 15.96 -10.14
N LYS A 45 2.56 16.93 -9.67
CA LYS A 45 2.24 17.66 -8.43
C LYS A 45 0.89 18.36 -8.46
N TRP A 46 0.47 18.77 -9.65
CA TRP A 46 -0.80 19.48 -9.86
C TRP A 46 -2.01 18.55 -9.91
N PHE A 47 -1.81 17.23 -10.04
CA PHE A 47 -2.92 16.29 -10.16
C PHE A 47 -3.37 15.81 -8.77
N PRO A 48 -4.69 15.87 -8.45
CA PRO A 48 -5.16 15.73 -7.06
C PRO A 48 -5.25 14.29 -6.57
N PHE A 49 -5.15 13.26 -7.43
CA PHE A 49 -5.27 11.87 -6.99
C PHE A 49 -4.42 10.93 -7.85
N ASN A 50 -4.29 9.69 -7.38
CA ASN A 50 -3.72 8.60 -8.16
C ASN A 50 -4.51 7.33 -7.90
N ILE A 51 -4.27 6.32 -8.72
CA ILE A 51 -4.93 5.03 -8.62
C ILE A 51 -3.85 3.96 -8.55
N PHE A 52 -3.97 3.05 -7.55
CA PHE A 52 -3.08 1.90 -7.42
C PHE A 52 -3.92 0.62 -7.44
N ILE A 53 -3.33 -0.44 -7.98
CA ILE A 53 -3.81 -1.79 -7.73
C ILE A 53 -2.74 -2.49 -6.91
N HIS A 54 -3.12 -3.00 -5.75
CA HIS A 54 -2.22 -3.72 -4.85
C HIS A 54 -2.52 -5.21 -4.88
N LYS A 55 -1.49 -6.01 -5.06
CA LYS A 55 -1.53 -7.43 -4.72
C LYS A 55 -0.82 -7.59 -3.39
N LEU A 56 -1.59 -7.83 -2.34
CA LEU A 56 -1.06 -8.03 -1.01
C LEU A 56 -0.63 -9.49 -0.88
N LEU A 57 0.68 -9.70 -0.69
CA LEU A 57 1.28 -11.04 -0.73
C LEU A 57 1.36 -11.69 0.64
N LYS A 58 1.44 -10.90 1.70
CA LYS A 58 1.56 -11.39 3.06
C LYS A 58 1.06 -10.34 4.04
N SER A 59 0.86 -10.76 5.27
CA SER A 59 0.51 -9.85 6.37
C SER A 59 1.63 -8.85 6.60
N ASP A 60 1.27 -7.65 7.05
CA ASP A 60 2.28 -6.73 7.55
C ASP A 60 2.88 -7.28 8.86
N LEU A 61 3.85 -6.56 9.43
CA LEU A 61 4.58 -7.04 10.59
C LEU A 61 3.84 -6.78 11.91
N GLY A 62 2.54 -6.49 11.86
CA GLY A 62 1.68 -6.40 13.03
C GLY A 62 1.61 -5.02 13.68
N ASP A 63 2.42 -4.07 13.27
CA ASP A 63 2.36 -2.71 13.80
C ASP A 63 1.24 -1.92 13.13
N LEU A 64 0.52 -1.15 13.90
CA LEU A 64 -0.39 -0.16 13.35
C LEU A 64 0.44 0.94 12.67
N HIS A 65 0.12 1.22 11.41
CA HIS A 65 0.84 2.22 10.62
C HIS A 65 -0.13 3.18 9.94
N ASP A 66 0.37 4.36 9.62
CA ASP A 66 -0.35 5.39 8.88
C ASP A 66 0.21 5.53 7.45
N HIS A 67 -0.40 6.38 6.67
CA HIS A 67 -0.03 6.58 5.27
C HIS A 67 0.20 8.06 4.98
N TYR A 68 0.82 8.34 3.83
CA TYR A 68 1.06 9.71 3.39
C TYR A 68 -0.17 10.35 2.75
N TRP A 69 -1.24 9.58 2.50
CA TRP A 69 -2.44 10.07 1.82
C TRP A 69 -3.69 9.46 2.44
N SER A 70 -4.78 10.23 2.33
CA SER A 70 -6.10 9.66 2.50
C SER A 70 -6.44 8.83 1.27
N TYR A 71 -7.19 7.76 1.44
CA TYR A 71 -7.48 6.87 0.34
C TYR A 71 -8.81 6.16 0.49
N ILE A 72 -9.33 5.72 -0.65
CA ILE A 72 -10.46 4.80 -0.73
C ILE A 72 -9.91 3.47 -1.21
N THR A 73 -10.24 2.40 -0.51
CA THR A 73 -9.84 1.04 -0.89
C THR A 73 -11.06 0.24 -1.28
N ILE A 74 -10.94 -0.57 -2.34
CA ILE A 74 -11.96 -1.51 -2.78
C ILE A 74 -11.29 -2.87 -2.87
N ILE A 75 -11.80 -3.87 -2.16
CA ILE A 75 -11.25 -5.22 -2.23
C ILE A 75 -11.84 -5.90 -3.46
N LEU A 76 -10.96 -6.32 -4.38
CA LEU A 76 -11.33 -6.95 -5.64
C LEU A 76 -11.40 -8.47 -5.52
N LYS A 77 -10.44 -9.07 -4.80
CA LYS A 77 -10.33 -10.52 -4.66
C LYS A 77 -9.59 -10.86 -3.37
N GLY A 78 -9.91 -12.01 -2.80
CA GLY A 78 -9.30 -12.51 -1.57
C GLY A 78 -9.98 -11.94 -0.35
N GLY A 79 -9.29 -11.08 0.36
CA GLY A 79 -9.78 -10.47 1.59
C GLY A 79 -8.70 -10.51 2.65
N TYR A 80 -8.91 -9.77 3.73
CA TYR A 80 -7.95 -9.69 4.82
C TYR A 80 -8.61 -9.28 6.13
N TRP A 81 -7.94 -9.56 7.22
CA TRP A 81 -8.29 -9.00 8.51
C TRP A 81 -7.62 -7.65 8.66
N GLU A 82 -8.40 -6.63 8.97
CA GLU A 82 -7.89 -5.30 9.25
C GLU A 82 -8.06 -4.99 10.73
N THR A 83 -6.95 -4.68 11.40
CA THR A 83 -6.95 -4.21 12.78
C THR A 83 -6.81 -2.70 12.78
N THR A 84 -7.71 -2.02 13.45
CA THR A 84 -7.69 -0.58 13.67
C THR A 84 -7.75 -0.31 15.17
N GLU A 85 -7.73 0.95 15.56
CA GLU A 85 -7.92 1.33 16.96
C GLU A 85 -9.32 0.94 17.48
N LYS A 86 -10.26 0.66 16.59
CA LYS A 86 -11.63 0.25 16.94
C LYS A 86 -11.82 -1.27 17.02
N GLY A 87 -10.83 -2.05 16.61
CA GLY A 87 -10.90 -3.51 16.65
C GLY A 87 -10.42 -4.16 15.36
N THR A 88 -10.70 -5.44 15.23
CA THR A 88 -10.29 -6.27 14.09
C THR A 88 -11.51 -6.69 13.29
N PHE A 89 -11.47 -6.51 11.99
CA PHE A 89 -12.60 -6.73 11.09
C PHE A 89 -12.16 -7.55 9.88
N TRP A 90 -12.98 -8.50 9.47
CA TRP A 90 -12.78 -9.20 8.21
C TRP A 90 -13.32 -8.35 7.06
N ARG A 91 -12.44 -8.06 6.09
CA ARG A 91 -12.78 -7.28 4.89
C ARG A 91 -12.83 -8.21 3.69
N LYS A 92 -14.01 -8.45 3.17
CA LYS A 92 -14.25 -9.37 2.05
C LYS A 92 -14.24 -8.65 0.71
N PRO A 93 -14.14 -9.38 -0.43
CA PRO A 93 -14.30 -8.77 -1.75
C PRO A 93 -15.60 -7.98 -1.87
N GLY A 94 -15.51 -6.80 -2.47
CA GLY A 94 -16.62 -5.85 -2.56
C GLY A 94 -16.64 -4.82 -1.44
N TYR A 95 -15.85 -5.00 -0.38
CA TYR A 95 -15.73 -4.01 0.68
C TYR A 95 -15.12 -2.73 0.12
N ILE A 96 -15.73 -1.59 0.49
CA ILE A 96 -15.25 -0.25 0.17
C ILE A 96 -15.00 0.49 1.48
N GLY A 97 -13.77 0.95 1.67
CA GLY A 97 -13.39 1.66 2.88
C GLY A 97 -12.72 2.99 2.56
N PHE A 98 -12.97 3.99 3.40
CA PHE A 98 -12.29 5.27 3.37
C PHE A 98 -11.36 5.35 4.57
N ARG A 99 -10.12 5.81 4.34
CA ARG A 99 -9.13 5.99 5.42
C ARG A 99 -8.44 7.33 5.25
N ARG A 100 -8.39 8.08 6.34
CA ARG A 100 -7.64 9.33 6.37
C ARG A 100 -6.15 9.00 6.49
N TYR A 101 -5.30 9.93 6.01
CA TYR A 101 -3.84 9.75 6.03
C TYR A 101 -3.29 9.46 7.42
N ASN A 102 -3.92 9.98 8.48
CA ASN A 102 -3.51 9.77 9.86
C ASN A 102 -4.22 8.60 10.55
N SER A 103 -5.03 7.84 9.84
CA SER A 103 -5.62 6.61 10.38
C SER A 103 -4.57 5.52 10.42
N ARG A 104 -4.60 4.71 11.47
CA ARG A 104 -3.62 3.64 11.67
C ARG A 104 -4.30 2.29 11.57
N HIS A 105 -3.64 1.37 10.90
CA HIS A 105 -4.14 0.02 10.77
C HIS A 105 -3.01 -0.99 10.56
N SER A 106 -3.35 -2.27 10.69
CA SER A 106 -2.51 -3.37 10.23
C SER A 106 -3.38 -4.40 9.51
N LEU A 107 -2.76 -5.14 8.60
CA LEU A 107 -3.47 -6.11 7.76
C LEU A 107 -2.90 -7.51 7.98
N LYS A 108 -3.80 -8.49 8.09
CA LYS A 108 -3.43 -9.90 8.18
C LYS A 108 -4.05 -10.65 7.01
N ILE A 109 -3.20 -11.18 6.15
CA ILE A 109 -3.61 -11.99 5.01
C ILE A 109 -3.60 -13.45 5.44
N PRO A 110 -4.66 -14.25 5.18
CA PRO A 110 -4.63 -15.67 5.45
C PRO A 110 -3.43 -16.36 4.78
N GLU A 111 -2.83 -17.33 5.44
CA GLU A 111 -1.65 -18.04 4.94
C GLU A 111 -1.87 -18.59 3.54
N GLN A 112 -0.82 -18.51 2.70
CA GLN A 112 -0.80 -18.99 1.32
C GLN A 112 -1.87 -18.37 0.42
N LYS A 113 -2.40 -17.22 0.83
CA LYS A 113 -3.37 -16.46 0.03
C LYS A 113 -2.84 -15.08 -0.26
N CYS A 114 -3.47 -14.40 -1.17
CA CYS A 114 -3.20 -13.01 -1.46
C CYS A 114 -4.53 -12.27 -1.60
N ALA A 115 -4.46 -10.95 -1.49
CA ALA A 115 -5.62 -10.10 -1.67
C ALA A 115 -5.31 -9.04 -2.73
N TRP A 116 -6.29 -8.74 -3.56
CA TRP A 116 -6.20 -7.70 -4.58
C TRP A 116 -7.08 -6.55 -4.18
N THR A 117 -6.52 -5.34 -4.19
CA THR A 117 -7.26 -4.13 -3.85
C THR A 117 -7.02 -3.05 -4.89
N LEU A 118 -8.04 -2.20 -5.06
CA LEU A 118 -7.97 -0.99 -5.86
C LEU A 118 -7.97 0.19 -4.90
N LEU A 119 -7.00 1.10 -5.04
CA LEU A 119 -6.88 2.26 -4.18
C LEU A 119 -6.95 3.56 -4.99
N PHE A 120 -7.79 4.47 -4.49
CA PHE A 120 -7.80 5.87 -4.95
C PHE A 120 -7.13 6.69 -3.85
N VAL A 121 -5.96 7.26 -4.14
CA VAL A 121 -5.16 7.99 -3.16
C VAL A 121 -5.22 9.49 -3.44
N GLY A 122 -5.39 10.26 -2.39
CA GLY A 122 -5.44 11.72 -2.46
C GLY A 122 -4.06 12.37 -2.47
N PRO A 123 -3.98 13.67 -2.21
CA PRO A 123 -2.70 14.37 -2.16
C PRO A 123 -1.78 13.81 -1.07
N LYS A 124 -0.49 13.79 -1.35
CA LYS A 124 0.50 13.36 -0.39
C LYS A 124 0.57 14.33 0.78
N ARG A 125 0.56 13.80 1.99
CA ARG A 125 0.67 14.54 3.22
C ARG A 125 1.79 13.98 4.06
N GLU A 126 2.35 14.80 4.96
CA GLU A 126 3.36 14.34 5.87
C GLU A 126 2.72 13.51 6.98
N ALA A 127 3.13 12.25 7.11
CA ALA A 127 2.64 11.39 8.18
C ALA A 127 3.18 11.85 9.52
N LYS A 128 2.31 11.97 10.53
CA LYS A 128 2.68 12.43 11.87
C LYS A 128 3.46 11.38 12.66
N LEU A 129 3.19 10.11 12.39
CA LEU A 129 3.83 8.98 13.06
C LEU A 129 4.56 8.16 12.03
N HIS A 130 5.83 7.89 12.28
CA HIS A 130 6.61 7.04 11.40
C HIS A 130 6.22 5.58 11.62
N SER A 131 5.81 4.91 10.55
CA SER A 131 5.59 3.49 10.55
C SER A 131 6.86 2.76 10.14
N LYS A 132 6.86 1.44 10.28
CA LYS A 132 7.96 0.60 9.79
C LYS A 132 8.17 0.74 8.28
N TYR A 133 7.16 1.20 7.57
CA TYR A 133 7.17 1.30 6.11
C TYR A 133 7.38 2.73 5.62
N SER A 134 7.53 3.70 6.51
CA SER A 134 7.59 5.12 6.15
C SER A 134 8.81 5.50 5.32
N ASN A 135 9.87 4.71 5.37
CA ASN A 135 11.08 4.94 4.59
C ASN A 135 11.01 4.36 3.17
N ASN A 136 9.89 3.79 2.79
CA ASN A 136 9.62 3.32 1.45
C ASN A 136 8.88 4.42 0.69
N PRO A 137 9.56 5.11 -0.22
CA PRO A 137 8.93 6.19 -0.97
C PRO A 137 7.84 5.71 -1.93
#